data_8479d099ea5ad62b28840880340bc7e5
#
_entry.id   8479d099ea5ad62b28840880340bc7e5
#
_cell.length_a   1.000
_cell.length_b   1.000
_cell.length_c   1.000
_cell.angle_alpha   90.00
_cell.angle_beta   90.00
_cell.angle_gamma   90.00
#
_symmetry.space_group_name_H-M   'P 1'
#
loop_
_entity.id
_entity.type
_entity.pdbx_description
1 polymer ?
#
loop_
_entity_poly.entity_id
_entity_poly.type
_entity_poly.pdbx_seq_one_letter_code
_entity_poly.pdbx_strand_id
1 'polypeptide(L)'
;MKKTKIVATMSDFRCTEEFVKQLFDAGMDVVRVNSAHVSEDGATHIVETVHRVNPAIPIMIDTKGPEIRVTTIADEYGNSINFRPGDRVAVRGSDGSDFTTRKVVYMNVPSIVSDIPVGARMLIADGELEIRVVGKNDTELDCEFVVGGAMRSRKSVNVPGVSIDLPSVTEKDRRFIEWAVKNDVDFIAHSFVRSARDIRAVQDILDAHGSNIKIISKIENQEGLDNIDEIIEASYGIMVTRGDLGVELPAEVIPNTQRRIVEKCICAKRPVIIATQMLYSMVKSPRPTRAEVSDVASAIYERVDAVMLSDETAMGDFPVQSVETMARIAREIERDETHFKPMIDMDMVSVNHEITAQLARSAVRASTNLPIKYVVLDTKTGRTGRYLAAFRGRKTVMAVCYQLHAQRILALSYGVVPILRNQELSDRYHFLVDALEFLDQYRKLDDGDLMAIVGGSFGPDGGASYVEIANVQNIRKRNEEIVAQHNC
;
A
#
# COMPACT_ATOMS: atom_id res chain seq x y z
N MET A 1 -18.27 4.11 -10.30
CA MET A 1 -17.13 4.28 -9.38
C MET A 1 -16.14 3.18 -9.66
N LYS A 2 -14.85 3.45 -9.60
CA LYS A 2 -13.84 2.40 -9.58
C LYS A 2 -13.82 1.70 -8.21
N LYS A 3 -13.54 0.40 -8.19
CA LYS A 3 -13.39 -0.40 -6.96
C LYS A 3 -11.96 -0.42 -6.49
N THR A 4 -11.01 -0.59 -7.42
CA THR A 4 -9.57 -0.50 -7.17
C THR A 4 -9.19 0.93 -6.79
N LYS A 5 -8.48 1.10 -5.69
CA LYS A 5 -8.06 2.39 -5.15
C LYS A 5 -6.78 2.88 -5.82
N ILE A 6 -6.55 4.18 -5.75
CA ILE A 6 -5.34 4.81 -6.29
C ILE A 6 -4.60 5.49 -5.15
N VAL A 7 -3.37 5.05 -4.91
CA VAL A 7 -2.41 5.71 -4.02
C VAL A 7 -1.54 6.62 -4.88
N ALA A 8 -1.49 7.91 -4.57
CA ALA A 8 -0.66 8.87 -5.29
C ALA A 8 0.41 9.47 -4.36
N THR A 9 1.66 9.48 -4.83
CA THR A 9 2.77 10.08 -4.08
C THR A 9 2.75 11.58 -4.23
N MET A 10 2.85 12.29 -3.10
CA MET A 10 2.90 13.74 -3.02
C MET A 10 4.30 14.19 -2.60
N SER A 11 4.81 15.25 -3.25
CA SER A 11 6.01 15.97 -2.84
C SER A 11 5.65 17.33 -2.24
N ASP A 12 6.43 17.80 -1.28
CA ASP A 12 6.21 19.07 -0.57
C ASP A 12 6.24 20.28 -1.50
N PHE A 13 7.15 20.32 -2.48
CA PHE A 13 7.30 21.45 -3.40
C PHE A 13 6.13 21.64 -4.37
N ARG A 14 5.23 20.65 -4.52
CA ARG A 14 4.03 20.72 -5.38
C ARG A 14 2.72 20.74 -4.60
N CYS A 15 2.77 20.51 -3.31
CA CYS A 15 1.57 20.33 -2.49
C CYS A 15 0.85 21.67 -2.28
N THR A 16 -0.09 21.98 -3.17
CA THR A 16 -1.05 23.08 -3.03
C THR A 16 -2.46 22.53 -2.90
N GLU A 17 -3.38 23.27 -2.28
CA GLU A 17 -4.78 22.87 -2.14
C GLU A 17 -5.43 22.59 -3.50
N GLU A 18 -5.14 23.42 -4.50
CA GLU A 18 -5.63 23.22 -5.86
C GLU A 18 -5.11 21.91 -6.47
N PHE A 19 -3.83 21.61 -6.31
CA PHE A 19 -3.23 20.39 -6.83
C PHE A 19 -3.78 19.13 -6.14
N VAL A 20 -3.92 19.16 -4.81
CA VAL A 20 -4.53 18.07 -4.06
C VAL A 20 -5.96 17.83 -4.53
N LYS A 21 -6.75 18.92 -4.72
CA LYS A 21 -8.12 18.84 -5.24
C LYS A 21 -8.17 18.24 -6.64
N GLN A 22 -7.27 18.66 -7.54
CA GLN A 22 -7.19 18.11 -8.91
C GLN A 22 -6.90 16.60 -8.90
N LEU A 23 -5.97 16.12 -8.06
CA LEU A 23 -5.68 14.69 -7.93
C LEU A 23 -6.86 13.91 -7.33
N PHE A 24 -7.53 14.48 -6.34
CA PHE A 24 -8.73 13.87 -5.73
C PHE A 24 -9.87 13.75 -6.74
N ASP A 25 -10.17 14.81 -7.49
CA ASP A 25 -11.20 14.83 -8.52
C ASP A 25 -10.86 13.87 -9.68
N ALA A 26 -9.57 13.69 -10.01
CA ALA A 26 -9.07 12.73 -10.97
C ALA A 26 -9.28 11.28 -10.52
N GLY A 27 -9.37 11.03 -9.21
CA GLY A 27 -9.69 9.72 -8.64
C GLY A 27 -8.66 9.15 -7.68
N MET A 28 -7.77 9.97 -7.11
CA MET A 28 -6.90 9.60 -5.99
C MET A 28 -7.73 9.26 -4.75
N ASP A 29 -7.38 8.17 -4.06
CA ASP A 29 -8.03 7.76 -2.80
C ASP A 29 -7.12 7.93 -1.58
N VAL A 30 -5.79 7.80 -1.73
CA VAL A 30 -4.81 7.83 -0.65
C VAL A 30 -3.61 8.68 -1.07
N VAL A 31 -3.13 9.54 -0.18
CA VAL A 31 -1.87 10.27 -0.37
C VAL A 31 -0.73 9.50 0.28
N ARG A 32 0.33 9.23 -0.48
CA ARG A 32 1.60 8.70 0.02
C ARG A 32 2.64 9.80 0.12
N VAL A 33 3.38 9.83 1.23
CA VAL A 33 4.53 10.71 1.46
C VAL A 33 5.77 9.85 1.64
N ASN A 34 6.79 10.04 0.79
CA ASN A 34 8.03 9.28 0.87
C ASN A 34 9.03 9.99 1.80
N SER A 35 9.24 9.45 3.00
CA SER A 35 10.15 10.02 4.01
C SER A 35 11.63 10.03 3.57
N ALA A 36 11.99 9.26 2.52
CA ALA A 36 13.34 9.30 1.99
C ALA A 36 13.69 10.68 1.39
N HIS A 37 12.70 11.37 0.82
CA HIS A 37 12.86 12.61 0.03
C HIS A 37 12.23 13.85 0.65
N VAL A 38 11.49 13.72 1.74
CA VAL A 38 10.78 14.83 2.40
C VAL A 38 11.32 15.02 3.81
N SER A 39 11.40 16.26 4.29
CA SER A 39 11.67 16.60 5.69
C SER A 39 10.41 16.45 6.55
N GLU A 40 10.53 16.44 7.87
CA GLU A 40 9.37 16.43 8.78
C GLU A 40 8.48 17.68 8.57
N ASP A 41 9.07 18.86 8.36
CA ASP A 41 8.31 20.10 8.05
C ASP A 41 7.58 19.99 6.71
N GLY A 42 8.24 19.45 5.68
CA GLY A 42 7.63 19.22 4.38
C GLY A 42 6.47 18.21 4.45
N ALA A 43 6.64 17.15 5.25
CA ALA A 43 5.58 16.18 5.50
C ALA A 43 4.40 16.79 6.26
N THR A 44 4.67 17.66 7.26
CA THR A 44 3.63 18.42 7.99
C THR A 44 2.84 19.30 7.02
N HIS A 45 3.52 20.04 6.15
CA HIS A 45 2.87 20.87 5.13
C HIS A 45 1.93 20.03 4.23
N ILE A 46 2.37 18.83 3.80
CA ILE A 46 1.54 17.95 2.98
C ILE A 46 0.30 17.52 3.76
N VAL A 47 0.45 17.00 4.97
CA VAL A 47 -0.68 16.51 5.80
C VAL A 47 -1.71 17.62 6.02
N GLU A 48 -1.28 18.80 6.46
CA GLU A 48 -2.16 19.93 6.69
C GLU A 48 -2.89 20.38 5.43
N THR A 49 -2.18 20.46 4.29
CA THR A 49 -2.77 20.88 3.02
C THR A 49 -3.80 19.86 2.53
N VAL A 50 -3.51 18.56 2.61
CA VAL A 50 -4.44 17.49 2.23
C VAL A 50 -5.70 17.53 3.11
N HIS A 51 -5.56 17.67 4.42
CA HIS A 51 -6.69 17.67 5.34
C HIS A 51 -7.51 18.97 5.27
N ARG A 52 -6.93 20.10 4.86
CA ARG A 52 -7.71 21.31 4.53
C ARG A 52 -8.60 21.13 3.30
N VAL A 53 -8.11 20.41 2.30
CA VAL A 53 -8.92 20.10 1.09
C VAL A 53 -10.02 19.08 1.41
N ASN A 54 -9.66 17.98 2.05
CA ASN A 54 -10.61 16.96 2.46
C ASN A 54 -10.04 16.12 3.63
N PRO A 55 -10.57 16.27 4.85
CA PRO A 55 -10.08 15.55 6.02
C PRO A 55 -10.29 14.03 5.94
N ALA A 56 -11.08 13.53 4.98
CA ALA A 56 -11.31 12.11 4.77
C ALA A 56 -10.24 11.42 3.90
N ILE A 57 -9.31 12.18 3.30
CA ILE A 57 -8.21 11.59 2.52
C ILE A 57 -7.18 11.02 3.50
N PRO A 58 -6.92 9.70 3.47
CA PRO A 58 -5.90 9.09 4.32
C PRO A 58 -4.49 9.42 3.87
N ILE A 59 -3.59 9.50 4.85
CA ILE A 59 -2.16 9.74 4.65
C ILE A 59 -1.38 8.46 4.96
N MET A 60 -0.46 8.11 4.06
CA MET A 60 0.48 7.00 4.18
C MET A 60 1.90 7.55 4.19
N ILE A 61 2.64 7.36 5.28
CA ILE A 61 4.08 7.63 5.34
C ILE A 61 4.82 6.36 4.92
N ASP A 62 5.67 6.49 3.92
CA ASP A 62 6.55 5.41 3.45
C ASP A 62 7.94 5.62 4.05
N THR A 63 8.40 4.66 4.88
CA THR A 63 9.70 4.72 5.54
C THR A 63 10.82 4.50 4.52
N LYS A 64 11.98 5.05 4.80
CA LYS A 64 13.15 4.84 3.95
C LYS A 64 13.66 3.40 4.04
N GLY A 65 13.64 2.83 5.24
CA GLY A 65 14.20 1.53 5.55
C GLY A 65 15.74 1.49 5.54
N PRO A 66 16.31 0.35 5.97
CA PRO A 66 17.75 0.14 5.98
C PRO A 66 18.24 -0.20 4.57
N GLU A 67 19.08 0.65 4.01
CA GLU A 67 19.70 0.44 2.70
C GLU A 67 21.22 0.27 2.83
N ILE A 68 21.74 -0.70 2.11
CA ILE A 68 23.19 -0.82 1.90
C ILE A 68 23.57 0.14 0.78
N ARG A 69 24.58 0.98 1.02
CA ARG A 69 25.08 1.94 0.06
C ARG A 69 26.59 1.94 -0.01
N VAL A 70 27.13 2.18 -1.20
CA VAL A 70 28.52 2.56 -1.39
C VAL A 70 28.75 3.89 -0.67
N THR A 71 29.88 4.04 0.02
CA THR A 71 30.27 5.29 0.66
C THR A 71 30.62 6.39 -0.36
N THR A 72 30.98 7.56 0.09
CA THR A 72 31.43 8.64 -0.79
C THR A 72 32.73 8.25 -1.50
N ILE A 73 32.81 8.54 -2.80
CA ILE A 73 34.03 8.31 -3.58
C ILE A 73 35.07 9.37 -3.18
N ALA A 74 36.34 8.95 -3.08
CA ALA A 74 37.44 9.84 -2.77
C ALA A 74 37.60 10.95 -3.86
N ASP A 75 37.88 12.16 -3.43
CA ASP A 75 37.91 13.37 -4.30
C ASP A 75 38.86 13.24 -5.49
N GLU A 76 39.95 12.47 -5.36
CA GLU A 76 40.92 12.19 -6.43
C GLU A 76 40.30 11.55 -7.68
N TYR A 77 39.16 10.91 -7.56
CA TYR A 77 38.42 10.28 -8.68
C TYR A 77 37.28 11.15 -9.23
N GLY A 78 37.03 12.31 -8.64
CA GLY A 78 35.91 13.18 -9.03
C GLY A 78 34.54 12.54 -8.71
N ASN A 79 33.62 12.56 -9.67
CA ASN A 79 32.23 12.14 -9.44
C ASN A 79 32.00 10.63 -9.61
N SER A 80 32.94 9.88 -10.18
CA SER A 80 32.78 8.43 -10.46
C SER A 80 34.09 7.72 -10.68
N ILE A 81 34.09 6.42 -10.37
CA ILE A 81 35.17 5.49 -10.70
C ILE A 81 34.67 4.54 -11.78
N ASN A 82 35.36 4.46 -12.91
CA ASN A 82 35.01 3.53 -13.98
C ASN A 82 35.69 2.18 -13.76
N PHE A 83 34.89 1.12 -13.69
CA PHE A 83 35.34 -0.26 -13.62
C PHE A 83 35.01 -1.01 -14.91
N ARG A 84 35.84 -2.01 -15.23
CA ARG A 84 35.64 -2.91 -16.37
C ARG A 84 35.34 -4.33 -15.88
N PRO A 85 34.64 -5.15 -16.66
CA PRO A 85 34.52 -6.57 -16.35
C PRO A 85 35.91 -7.19 -16.16
N GLY A 86 36.09 -7.99 -15.09
CA GLY A 86 37.36 -8.57 -14.69
C GLY A 86 38.22 -7.70 -13.75
N ASP A 87 37.91 -6.43 -13.55
CA ASP A 87 38.57 -5.60 -12.54
C ASP A 87 38.33 -6.19 -11.13
N ARG A 88 39.41 -6.26 -10.31
CA ARG A 88 39.32 -6.72 -8.93
C ARG A 88 39.34 -5.57 -7.95
N VAL A 89 38.57 -5.73 -6.88
CA VAL A 89 38.42 -4.73 -5.82
C VAL A 89 38.18 -5.41 -4.48
N ALA A 90 38.77 -4.86 -3.42
CA ALA A 90 38.36 -5.24 -2.06
C ALA A 90 37.05 -4.55 -1.66
N VAL A 91 36.14 -5.26 -0.99
CA VAL A 91 34.96 -4.67 -0.37
C VAL A 91 35.08 -4.76 1.14
N ARG A 92 34.85 -3.64 1.82
CA ARG A 92 34.92 -3.54 3.29
C ARG A 92 33.67 -2.87 3.87
N GLY A 93 33.36 -3.20 5.11
CA GLY A 93 32.36 -2.49 5.88
C GLY A 93 32.89 -1.14 6.39
N SER A 94 31.99 -0.18 6.59
CA SER A 94 32.28 1.15 7.12
C SER A 94 31.06 1.64 7.90
N ASP A 95 31.29 2.56 8.83
CA ASP A 95 30.20 3.36 9.45
C ASP A 95 29.75 4.55 8.58
N GLY A 96 30.31 4.66 7.37
CA GLY A 96 30.04 5.74 6.42
C GLY A 96 31.13 6.82 6.36
N SER A 97 32.15 6.74 7.21
CA SER A 97 33.25 7.70 7.28
C SER A 97 34.37 7.46 6.24
N ASP A 98 34.51 6.22 5.76
CA ASP A 98 35.55 5.85 4.79
C ASP A 98 35.16 6.22 3.36
N PHE A 99 36.18 6.55 2.55
CA PHE A 99 35.99 6.93 1.16
C PHE A 99 36.32 5.76 0.22
N THR A 100 35.37 5.46 -0.67
CA THR A 100 35.54 4.47 -1.72
C THR A 100 36.59 4.91 -2.73
N THR A 101 37.51 3.99 -3.09
CA THR A 101 38.56 4.18 -4.03
C THR A 101 38.54 3.12 -5.14
N ARG A 102 39.46 3.19 -6.13
CA ARG A 102 39.55 2.15 -7.15
C ARG A 102 40.01 0.80 -6.60
N LYS A 103 40.68 0.77 -5.42
CA LYS A 103 41.19 -0.47 -4.81
C LYS A 103 40.21 -1.05 -3.77
N VAL A 104 39.50 -0.20 -3.07
CA VAL A 104 38.58 -0.59 -1.98
C VAL A 104 37.24 0.13 -2.14
N VAL A 105 36.20 -0.65 -2.22
CA VAL A 105 34.79 -0.17 -2.14
C VAL A 105 34.33 -0.35 -0.71
N TYR A 106 33.93 0.75 -0.06
CA TYR A 106 33.36 0.72 1.27
C TYR A 106 31.84 0.76 1.20
N MET A 107 31.20 -0.06 2.04
CA MET A 107 29.74 -0.09 2.22
C MET A 107 29.39 0.38 3.62
N ASN A 108 28.30 1.13 3.75
CA ASN A 108 27.83 1.74 5.00
C ASN A 108 27.26 0.73 6.03
N VAL A 109 27.72 -0.50 6.00
CA VAL A 109 27.35 -1.58 6.90
C VAL A 109 28.63 -2.23 7.43
N PRO A 110 29.01 -1.99 8.71
CA PRO A 110 30.25 -2.51 9.28
C PRO A 110 30.36 -4.04 9.24
N SER A 111 29.24 -4.76 9.44
CA SER A 111 29.19 -6.24 9.44
C SER A 111 29.20 -6.87 8.05
N ILE A 112 29.17 -6.11 6.97
CA ILE A 112 28.95 -6.61 5.60
C ILE A 112 29.88 -7.77 5.21
N VAL A 113 31.12 -7.74 5.70
CA VAL A 113 32.09 -8.79 5.42
C VAL A 113 31.73 -10.12 6.09
N SER A 114 31.19 -10.10 7.32
CA SER A 114 30.77 -11.32 8.02
C SER A 114 29.61 -12.00 7.32
N ASP A 115 28.66 -11.20 6.83
CA ASP A 115 27.34 -11.66 6.37
C ASP A 115 27.38 -12.22 4.94
N ILE A 116 28.28 -11.70 4.06
CA ILE A 116 28.34 -12.10 2.66
C ILE A 116 29.24 -13.32 2.44
N PRO A 117 28.73 -14.42 1.87
CA PRO A 117 29.49 -15.59 1.55
C PRO A 117 30.31 -15.46 0.24
N VAL A 118 31.36 -16.27 0.07
CA VAL A 118 32.05 -16.41 -1.20
C VAL A 118 31.08 -16.97 -2.25
N GLY A 119 31.13 -16.42 -3.46
CA GLY A 119 30.21 -16.72 -4.56
C GLY A 119 29.00 -15.83 -4.65
N ALA A 120 28.71 -15.03 -3.62
CA ALA A 120 27.58 -14.09 -3.63
C ALA A 120 27.77 -13.03 -4.73
N ARG A 121 26.63 -12.57 -5.27
CA ARG A 121 26.55 -11.46 -6.22
C ARG A 121 26.11 -10.21 -5.47
N MET A 122 26.72 -9.08 -5.77
CA MET A 122 26.30 -7.78 -5.27
C MET A 122 25.96 -6.88 -6.47
N LEU A 123 24.77 -6.35 -6.47
CA LEU A 123 24.22 -5.46 -7.50
C LEU A 123 24.34 -4.02 -7.00
N ILE A 124 24.98 -3.15 -7.74
CA ILE A 124 25.21 -1.75 -7.38
C ILE A 124 24.42 -0.87 -8.34
N ALA A 125 23.72 0.16 -7.83
CA ALA A 125 22.87 1.05 -8.60
C ALA A 125 21.79 0.28 -9.38
N ASP A 126 20.99 -0.53 -8.65
CA ASP A 126 19.89 -1.33 -9.20
C ASP A 126 20.33 -2.30 -10.31
N GLY A 127 21.59 -2.76 -10.26
CA GLY A 127 22.17 -3.71 -11.21
C GLY A 127 22.88 -3.08 -12.41
N GLU A 128 23.06 -1.74 -12.45
CA GLU A 128 23.94 -1.09 -13.45
C GLU A 128 25.37 -1.66 -13.39
N LEU A 129 25.84 -2.03 -12.19
CA LEU A 129 27.09 -2.75 -11.98
C LEU A 129 26.83 -4.03 -11.18
N GLU A 130 27.61 -5.07 -11.49
CA GLU A 130 27.60 -6.34 -10.76
C GLU A 130 29.00 -6.72 -10.35
N ILE A 131 29.19 -7.07 -9.07
CA ILE A 131 30.42 -7.66 -8.54
C ILE A 131 30.13 -9.03 -7.93
N ARG A 132 31.08 -9.94 -8.02
CA ARG A 132 31.01 -11.28 -7.42
C ARG A 132 32.12 -11.45 -6.40
N VAL A 133 31.77 -12.01 -5.25
CA VAL A 133 32.74 -12.36 -4.21
C VAL A 133 33.49 -13.59 -4.65
N VAL A 134 34.82 -13.48 -4.86
CA VAL A 134 35.72 -14.57 -5.29
C VAL A 134 36.60 -15.07 -4.15
N GLY A 135 36.74 -14.28 -3.08
CA GLY A 135 37.48 -14.64 -1.88
C GLY A 135 37.02 -13.81 -0.69
N LYS A 136 37.43 -14.22 0.51
CA LYS A 136 37.04 -13.55 1.76
C LYS A 136 38.11 -13.80 2.82
N ASN A 137 38.39 -12.76 3.62
CA ASN A 137 39.09 -12.87 4.89
C ASN A 137 38.31 -12.17 6.00
N ASP A 138 38.89 -12.02 7.19
CA ASP A 138 38.18 -11.44 8.34
C ASP A 138 37.81 -9.95 8.19
N THR A 139 38.45 -9.22 7.26
CA THR A 139 38.38 -7.76 7.14
C THR A 139 37.83 -7.29 5.79
N GLU A 140 37.86 -8.14 4.76
CA GLU A 140 37.45 -7.76 3.41
C GLU A 140 36.97 -8.95 2.58
N LEU A 141 36.14 -8.63 1.58
CA LEU A 141 35.78 -9.52 0.49
C LEU A 141 36.65 -9.17 -0.72
N ASP A 142 37.26 -10.19 -1.34
CA ASP A 142 37.90 -10.06 -2.65
C ASP A 142 36.82 -10.24 -3.73
N CYS A 143 36.60 -9.20 -4.52
CA CYS A 143 35.50 -9.13 -5.48
C CYS A 143 36.03 -8.89 -6.89
N GLU A 144 35.27 -9.41 -7.88
CA GLU A 144 35.54 -9.21 -9.30
C GLU A 144 34.26 -8.59 -9.96
N PHE A 145 34.46 -7.55 -10.78
CA PHE A 145 33.40 -6.98 -11.57
C PHE A 145 32.96 -7.92 -12.68
N VAL A 146 31.70 -8.34 -12.65
CA VAL A 146 31.04 -9.10 -13.72
C VAL A 146 30.44 -8.14 -14.75
N VAL A 147 29.80 -7.07 -14.28
CA VAL A 147 29.31 -5.98 -15.11
C VAL A 147 30.00 -4.69 -14.66
N GLY A 148 30.74 -4.08 -15.55
CA GLY A 148 31.45 -2.83 -15.30
C GLY A 148 30.63 -1.61 -15.65
N GLY A 149 31.13 -0.44 -15.23
CA GLY A 149 30.49 0.84 -15.48
C GLY A 149 31.01 1.94 -14.58
N ALA A 150 30.33 3.08 -14.55
CA ALA A 150 30.67 4.23 -13.72
C ALA A 150 30.02 4.12 -12.33
N MET A 151 30.79 3.70 -11.32
CA MET A 151 30.34 3.71 -9.91
C MET A 151 30.34 5.15 -9.40
N ARG A 152 29.22 5.58 -8.81
CA ARG A 152 29.08 6.90 -8.18
C ARG A 152 28.90 6.76 -6.67
N SER A 153 29.12 7.87 -5.94
CA SER A 153 28.90 7.95 -4.50
C SER A 153 27.47 7.59 -4.09
N ARG A 154 27.34 6.90 -2.96
CA ARG A 154 26.07 6.63 -2.28
C ARG A 154 25.04 5.83 -3.08
N LYS A 155 25.49 5.09 -4.09
CA LYS A 155 24.62 4.18 -4.85
C LYS A 155 24.16 3.01 -3.98
N SER A 156 22.91 2.55 -4.22
CA SER A 156 22.33 1.36 -3.59
C SER A 156 23.15 0.11 -3.86
N VAL A 157 23.13 -0.83 -2.92
CA VAL A 157 23.73 -2.15 -3.07
C VAL A 157 22.71 -3.18 -2.63
N ASN A 158 22.41 -4.14 -3.51
CA ASN A 158 21.59 -5.30 -3.20
C ASN A 158 22.44 -6.56 -3.24
N VAL A 159 22.15 -7.51 -2.36
CA VAL A 159 22.85 -8.80 -2.29
C VAL A 159 21.81 -9.92 -2.38
N PRO A 160 21.34 -10.26 -3.59
CA PRO A 160 20.24 -11.20 -3.78
C PRO A 160 20.48 -12.54 -3.09
N GLY A 161 19.48 -13.00 -2.33
CA GLY A 161 19.52 -14.29 -1.63
C GLY A 161 20.44 -14.36 -0.41
N VAL A 162 20.96 -13.24 0.07
CA VAL A 162 21.79 -13.18 1.30
C VAL A 162 21.06 -12.34 2.35
N SER A 163 20.79 -12.94 3.51
CA SER A 163 20.30 -12.20 4.67
C SER A 163 21.42 -11.40 5.32
N ILE A 164 21.24 -10.10 5.44
CA ILE A 164 22.20 -9.18 6.06
C ILE A 164 21.58 -8.62 7.33
N ASP A 165 22.33 -8.64 8.43
CA ASP A 165 21.84 -8.15 9.72
C ASP A 165 21.76 -6.62 9.75
N LEU A 166 20.65 -6.11 9.22
CA LEU A 166 20.31 -4.69 9.23
C LEU A 166 19.24 -4.39 10.29
N PRO A 167 19.25 -3.21 10.89
CA PRO A 167 18.21 -2.81 11.85
C PRO A 167 16.84 -2.78 11.17
N SER A 168 15.80 -3.30 11.82
CA SER A 168 14.43 -3.27 11.28
C SER A 168 13.92 -1.84 11.08
N VAL A 169 14.31 -0.91 11.97
CA VAL A 169 13.91 0.50 11.96
C VAL A 169 15.18 1.34 12.10
N THR A 170 15.44 2.19 11.12
CA THR A 170 16.56 3.14 11.20
C THR A 170 16.21 4.30 12.13
N GLU A 171 17.23 5.07 12.58
CA GLU A 171 17.01 6.26 13.40
C GLU A 171 16.11 7.30 12.68
N LYS A 172 16.27 7.45 11.37
CA LYS A 172 15.40 8.30 10.56
C LYS A 172 13.97 7.79 10.55
N ASP A 173 13.77 6.49 10.36
CA ASP A 173 12.44 5.90 10.33
C ASP A 173 11.75 6.03 11.69
N ARG A 174 12.47 5.81 12.79
CA ARG A 174 11.94 6.01 14.15
C ARG A 174 11.39 7.42 14.31
N ARG A 175 12.17 8.45 13.94
CA ARG A 175 11.72 9.86 14.02
C ARG A 175 10.48 10.10 13.18
N PHE A 176 10.41 9.57 11.95
CA PHE A 176 9.23 9.71 11.10
C PHE A 176 8.01 8.96 11.62
N ILE A 177 8.19 7.79 12.26
CA ILE A 177 7.09 7.04 12.91
C ILE A 177 6.55 7.84 14.10
N GLU A 178 7.43 8.38 14.96
CA GLU A 178 7.04 9.23 16.08
C GLU A 178 6.40 10.55 15.63
N TRP A 179 6.89 11.13 14.52
CA TRP A 179 6.26 12.26 13.86
C TRP A 179 4.87 11.90 13.34
N ALA A 180 4.70 10.76 12.68
CA ALA A 180 3.43 10.29 12.14
C ALA A 180 2.36 10.13 13.22
N VAL A 181 2.74 9.63 14.40
CA VAL A 181 1.84 9.52 15.57
C VAL A 181 1.27 10.88 15.98
N LYS A 182 2.07 11.95 15.87
CA LYS A 182 1.67 13.32 16.28
C LYS A 182 0.88 14.07 15.20
N ASN A 183 0.90 13.59 13.95
CA ASN A 183 0.40 14.32 12.79
C ASN A 183 -0.79 13.65 12.07
N ASP A 184 -1.59 12.86 12.81
CA ASP A 184 -2.84 12.26 12.33
C ASP A 184 -2.68 11.47 11.01
N VAL A 185 -1.60 10.67 10.93
CA VAL A 185 -1.30 9.77 9.81
C VAL A 185 -2.05 8.45 10.00
N ASP A 186 -2.49 7.83 8.91
CA ASP A 186 -3.32 6.63 8.94
C ASP A 186 -2.53 5.35 8.69
N PHE A 187 -1.47 5.42 7.84
CA PHE A 187 -0.68 4.26 7.44
C PHE A 187 0.83 4.53 7.52
N ILE A 188 1.58 3.51 7.93
CA ILE A 188 3.03 3.42 7.72
C ILE A 188 3.29 2.31 6.73
N ALA A 189 3.84 2.64 5.55
CA ALA A 189 4.41 1.67 4.62
C ALA A 189 5.84 1.40 5.06
N HIS A 190 6.07 0.22 5.65
CA HIS A 190 7.37 -0.16 6.21
C HIS A 190 8.24 -0.85 5.17
N SER A 191 9.39 -0.24 4.85
CA SER A 191 10.29 -0.71 3.80
C SER A 191 11.17 -1.88 4.24
N PHE A 192 11.52 -2.72 3.28
CA PHE A 192 12.45 -3.85 3.39
C PHE A 192 12.08 -4.86 4.49
N VAL A 193 10.78 -5.15 4.65
CA VAL A 193 10.31 -6.14 5.63
C VAL A 193 10.80 -7.54 5.23
N ARG A 194 11.46 -8.22 6.17
CA ARG A 194 12.04 -9.56 6.02
C ARG A 194 11.26 -10.62 6.80
N SER A 195 10.65 -10.22 7.92
CA SER A 195 9.91 -11.12 8.82
C SER A 195 8.90 -10.38 9.69
N ALA A 196 8.07 -11.11 10.43
CA ALA A 196 7.17 -10.55 11.43
C ALA A 196 7.90 -9.77 12.54
N ARG A 197 9.19 -10.01 12.77
CA ARG A 197 10.01 -9.25 13.73
C ARG A 197 10.15 -7.78 13.33
N ASP A 198 10.34 -7.51 12.03
CA ASP A 198 10.47 -6.14 11.54
C ASP A 198 9.17 -5.34 11.75
N ILE A 199 8.02 -5.99 11.56
CA ILE A 199 6.71 -5.38 11.79
C ILE A 199 6.49 -5.10 13.27
N ARG A 200 6.86 -6.05 14.15
CA ARG A 200 6.77 -5.85 15.60
C ARG A 200 7.61 -4.68 16.08
N ALA A 201 8.79 -4.46 15.51
CA ALA A 201 9.64 -3.31 15.86
C ALA A 201 8.95 -1.96 15.58
N VAL A 202 8.15 -1.85 14.53
CA VAL A 202 7.31 -0.66 14.27
C VAL A 202 6.10 -0.64 15.19
N GLN A 203 5.42 -1.80 15.39
CA GLN A 203 4.25 -1.89 16.26
C GLN A 203 4.57 -1.50 17.70
N ASP A 204 5.72 -1.90 18.24
CA ASP A 204 6.16 -1.54 19.59
C ASP A 204 6.29 -0.01 19.77
N ILE A 205 6.72 0.71 18.72
CA ILE A 205 6.78 2.18 18.76
C ILE A 205 5.35 2.76 18.76
N LEU A 206 4.46 2.23 17.92
CA LEU A 206 3.06 2.68 17.86
C LEU A 206 2.32 2.41 19.18
N ASP A 207 2.50 1.23 19.75
CA ASP A 207 1.88 0.81 21.01
C ASP A 207 2.36 1.66 22.21
N ALA A 208 3.66 2.00 22.25
CA ALA A 208 4.22 2.88 23.27
C ALA A 208 3.58 4.29 23.28
N HIS A 209 3.00 4.70 22.15
CA HIS A 209 2.28 5.98 21.99
C HIS A 209 0.75 5.83 21.95
N GLY A 210 0.21 4.62 22.13
CA GLY A 210 -1.22 4.34 22.04
C GLY A 210 -1.82 4.63 20.65
N SER A 211 -1.02 4.50 19.59
CA SER A 211 -1.41 4.88 18.22
C SER A 211 -2.19 3.77 17.52
N ASN A 212 -3.17 4.18 16.71
CA ASN A 212 -3.98 3.28 15.88
C ASN A 212 -3.51 3.21 14.41
N ILE A 213 -2.38 3.82 14.06
CA ILE A 213 -1.79 3.79 12.71
C ILE A 213 -1.64 2.34 12.25
N LYS A 214 -1.91 2.09 10.96
CA LYS A 214 -1.87 0.75 10.37
C LYS A 214 -0.58 0.53 9.60
N ILE A 215 0.04 -0.64 9.78
CA ILE A 215 1.29 -1.00 9.13
C ILE A 215 1.00 -1.72 7.81
N ILE A 216 1.53 -1.19 6.71
CA ILE A 216 1.57 -1.82 5.39
C ILE A 216 3.00 -2.31 5.16
N SER A 217 3.22 -3.61 5.11
CA SER A 217 4.55 -4.17 4.90
C SER A 217 4.91 -4.20 3.42
N LYS A 218 6.08 -3.66 3.08
CA LYS A 218 6.59 -3.66 1.71
C LYS A 218 7.43 -4.92 1.47
N ILE A 219 7.10 -5.65 0.43
CA ILE A 219 7.81 -6.86 0.00
C ILE A 219 8.75 -6.47 -1.13
N GLU A 220 10.04 -6.47 -0.82
CA GLU A 220 11.11 -5.87 -1.63
C GLU A 220 12.33 -6.79 -1.80
N ASN A 221 12.34 -7.96 -1.13
CA ASN A 221 13.47 -8.87 -1.10
C ASN A 221 13.02 -10.34 -1.02
N GLN A 222 13.96 -11.27 -1.28
CA GLN A 222 13.70 -12.72 -1.26
C GLN A 222 13.32 -13.20 0.15
N GLU A 223 13.96 -12.71 1.21
CA GLU A 223 13.67 -13.13 2.59
C GLU A 223 12.23 -12.80 2.99
N GLY A 224 11.74 -11.62 2.59
CA GLY A 224 10.33 -11.24 2.79
C GLY A 224 9.34 -12.14 2.02
N LEU A 225 9.75 -12.65 0.85
CA LEU A 225 8.95 -13.62 0.10
C LEU A 225 8.91 -15.00 0.78
N ASP A 226 10.03 -15.44 1.31
CA ASP A 226 10.14 -16.72 2.00
C ASP A 226 9.28 -16.71 3.29
N ASN A 227 9.19 -15.57 3.96
CA ASN A 227 8.44 -15.35 5.20
C ASN A 227 7.05 -14.70 4.96
N ILE A 228 6.52 -14.71 3.73
CA ILE A 228 5.33 -13.94 3.34
C ILE A 228 4.10 -14.23 4.21
N ASP A 229 3.90 -15.46 4.65
CA ASP A 229 2.71 -15.86 5.41
C ASP A 229 2.68 -15.20 6.79
N GLU A 230 3.78 -15.24 7.53
CA GLU A 230 3.89 -14.57 8.84
C GLU A 230 3.85 -13.04 8.72
N ILE A 231 4.39 -12.48 7.63
CA ILE A 231 4.34 -11.05 7.34
C ILE A 231 2.89 -10.61 7.09
N ILE A 232 2.13 -11.37 6.28
CA ILE A 232 0.70 -11.09 6.03
C ILE A 232 -0.10 -11.15 7.33
N GLU A 233 0.17 -12.12 8.19
CA GLU A 233 -0.54 -12.28 9.46
C GLU A 233 -0.27 -11.09 10.40
N ALA A 234 0.97 -10.65 10.50
CA ALA A 234 1.40 -9.55 11.38
C ALA A 234 1.01 -8.16 10.86
N SER A 235 0.74 -8.00 9.53
CA SER A 235 0.49 -6.71 8.90
C SER A 235 -1.00 -6.35 8.83
N TYR A 236 -1.30 -5.05 8.73
CA TYR A 236 -2.63 -4.61 8.29
C TYR A 236 -2.84 -4.88 6.80
N GLY A 237 -1.83 -4.66 5.97
CA GLY A 237 -1.84 -4.90 4.53
C GLY A 237 -0.43 -5.06 3.96
N ILE A 238 -0.34 -5.36 2.68
CA ILE A 238 0.92 -5.62 1.96
C ILE A 238 1.05 -4.65 0.79
N MET A 239 2.28 -4.20 0.52
CA MET A 239 2.64 -3.49 -0.70
C MET A 239 3.68 -4.31 -1.46
N VAL A 240 3.38 -4.69 -2.69
CA VAL A 240 4.31 -5.36 -3.59
C VAL A 240 5.05 -4.29 -4.38
N THR A 241 6.33 -4.08 -4.07
CA THR A 241 7.19 -3.05 -4.66
C THR A 241 8.03 -3.67 -5.76
N ARG A 242 7.48 -3.69 -6.98
CA ARG A 242 8.05 -4.46 -8.11
C ARG A 242 9.41 -3.96 -8.56
N GLY A 243 9.69 -2.66 -8.40
CA GLY A 243 11.00 -2.08 -8.73
C GLY A 243 12.11 -2.73 -7.93
N ASP A 244 12.01 -2.67 -6.59
CA ASP A 244 13.01 -3.22 -5.67
C ASP A 244 13.06 -4.75 -5.75
N LEU A 245 11.90 -5.39 -5.79
CA LEU A 245 11.81 -6.84 -5.93
C LEU A 245 12.42 -7.35 -7.24
N GLY A 246 12.35 -6.55 -8.32
CA GLY A 246 12.95 -6.86 -9.63
C GLY A 246 14.47 -6.75 -9.66
N VAL A 247 15.10 -6.12 -8.66
CA VAL A 247 16.57 -6.16 -8.46
C VAL A 247 16.98 -7.48 -7.81
N GLU A 248 16.14 -8.01 -6.92
CA GLU A 248 16.39 -9.25 -6.18
C GLU A 248 16.07 -10.52 -6.98
N LEU A 249 15.02 -10.46 -7.81
CA LEU A 249 14.48 -11.61 -8.54
C LEU A 249 14.63 -11.46 -10.06
N PRO A 250 14.75 -12.58 -10.79
CA PRO A 250 14.62 -12.55 -12.25
C PRO A 250 13.27 -11.94 -12.70
N ALA A 251 13.29 -11.09 -13.71
CA ALA A 251 12.13 -10.33 -14.15
C ALA A 251 10.93 -11.23 -14.50
N GLU A 252 11.18 -12.41 -15.08
CA GLU A 252 10.15 -13.39 -15.46
C GLU A 252 9.42 -14.02 -14.27
N VAL A 253 9.98 -13.94 -13.05
CA VAL A 253 9.38 -14.49 -11.83
C VAL A 253 8.40 -13.50 -11.18
N ILE A 254 8.59 -12.20 -11.41
CA ILE A 254 7.83 -11.13 -10.76
C ILE A 254 6.30 -11.28 -10.95
N PRO A 255 5.75 -11.51 -12.18
CA PRO A 255 4.31 -11.59 -12.34
C PRO A 255 3.66 -12.72 -11.54
N ASN A 256 4.28 -13.90 -11.52
CA ASN A 256 3.78 -15.03 -10.72
C ASN A 256 3.88 -14.78 -9.22
N THR A 257 4.96 -14.15 -8.78
CA THR A 257 5.17 -13.76 -7.38
C THR A 257 4.12 -12.76 -6.93
N GLN A 258 3.88 -11.70 -7.71
CA GLN A 258 2.82 -10.72 -7.46
C GLN A 258 1.47 -11.42 -7.29
N ARG A 259 1.07 -12.24 -8.25
CA ARG A 259 -0.21 -12.95 -8.23
C ARG A 259 -0.36 -13.81 -6.97
N ARG A 260 0.69 -14.57 -6.60
CA ARG A 260 0.68 -15.41 -5.39
C ARG A 260 0.54 -14.60 -4.10
N ILE A 261 1.21 -13.43 -4.00
CA ILE A 261 1.06 -12.54 -2.85
C ILE A 261 -0.37 -11.99 -2.79
N VAL A 262 -0.92 -11.53 -3.93
CA VAL A 262 -2.30 -11.01 -4.01
C VAL A 262 -3.30 -12.06 -3.54
N GLU A 263 -3.19 -13.31 -4.02
CA GLU A 263 -4.03 -14.43 -3.60
C GLU A 263 -3.99 -14.65 -2.08
N LYS A 264 -2.78 -14.73 -1.50
CA LYS A 264 -2.57 -14.90 -0.06
C LYS A 264 -3.19 -13.76 0.75
N CYS A 265 -2.99 -12.51 0.33
CA CYS A 265 -3.55 -11.33 1.00
C CYS A 265 -5.07 -11.35 1.00
N ILE A 266 -5.69 -11.65 -0.14
CA ILE A 266 -7.16 -11.75 -0.25
C ILE A 266 -7.68 -12.86 0.69
N CYS A 267 -7.07 -14.05 0.66
CA CYS A 267 -7.45 -15.17 1.54
C CYS A 267 -7.33 -14.80 3.03
N ALA A 268 -6.32 -14.03 3.40
CA ALA A 268 -6.10 -13.55 4.76
C ALA A 268 -6.92 -12.29 5.13
N LYS A 269 -7.76 -11.77 4.23
CA LYS A 269 -8.53 -10.52 4.41
C LYS A 269 -7.64 -9.30 4.68
N ARG A 270 -6.48 -9.22 4.01
CA ARG A 270 -5.53 -8.11 4.11
C ARG A 270 -5.52 -7.29 2.82
N PRO A 271 -5.58 -5.96 2.89
CA PRO A 271 -5.42 -5.11 1.71
C PRO A 271 -4.06 -5.35 1.02
N VAL A 272 -4.06 -5.31 -0.31
CA VAL A 272 -2.85 -5.43 -1.10
C VAL A 272 -2.73 -4.29 -2.11
N ILE A 273 -1.54 -3.68 -2.17
CA ILE A 273 -1.20 -2.57 -3.06
C ILE A 273 -0.14 -3.06 -4.04
N ILE A 274 -0.34 -2.81 -5.34
CA ILE A 274 0.70 -2.99 -6.35
C ILE A 274 1.35 -1.65 -6.62
N ALA A 275 2.67 -1.60 -6.45
CA ALA A 275 3.46 -0.38 -6.46
C ALA A 275 4.61 -0.43 -7.46
N THR A 276 5.05 0.73 -7.87
CA THR A 276 6.17 1.04 -8.77
C THR A 276 5.98 0.59 -10.22
N GLN A 277 6.52 1.37 -11.15
CA GLN A 277 6.53 1.10 -12.59
C GLN A 277 5.14 0.85 -13.21
N MET A 278 4.08 1.52 -12.72
CA MET A 278 2.72 1.34 -13.23
C MET A 278 2.47 2.12 -14.52
N LEU A 279 2.72 3.44 -14.50
CA LEU A 279 2.60 4.34 -15.64
C LEU A 279 3.87 5.20 -15.78
N TYR A 280 5.05 4.61 -15.58
CA TYR A 280 6.32 5.32 -15.42
C TYR A 280 6.66 6.22 -16.60
N SER A 281 6.30 5.84 -17.83
CA SER A 281 6.50 6.70 -19.00
C SER A 281 5.78 8.04 -18.88
N MET A 282 4.69 8.10 -18.07
CA MET A 282 3.93 9.33 -17.83
C MET A 282 4.66 10.33 -16.92
N VAL A 283 5.80 9.97 -16.35
CA VAL A 283 6.71 10.96 -15.74
C VAL A 283 7.10 12.04 -16.78
N LYS A 284 7.29 11.66 -18.05
CA LYS A 284 7.73 12.56 -19.14
C LYS A 284 6.78 12.58 -20.35
N SER A 285 5.81 11.72 -20.41
CA SER A 285 4.87 11.60 -21.53
C SER A 285 3.43 11.83 -21.08
N PRO A 286 2.58 12.56 -21.84
CA PRO A 286 1.17 12.74 -21.50
C PRO A 286 0.32 11.48 -21.70
N ARG A 287 0.91 10.41 -22.22
CA ARG A 287 0.23 9.12 -22.49
C ARG A 287 1.15 7.97 -22.10
N PRO A 288 0.58 6.90 -21.47
CA PRO A 288 1.34 5.70 -21.17
C PRO A 288 1.63 4.87 -22.41
N THR A 289 2.55 3.94 -22.29
CA THR A 289 2.75 2.88 -23.28
C THR A 289 1.61 1.85 -23.21
N ARG A 290 1.45 1.06 -24.27
CA ARG A 290 0.47 -0.04 -24.30
C ARG A 290 0.81 -1.13 -23.27
N ALA A 291 2.09 -1.36 -23.04
CA ALA A 291 2.57 -2.34 -22.04
C ALA A 291 2.15 -1.92 -20.62
N GLU A 292 2.33 -0.64 -20.26
CA GLU A 292 1.91 -0.10 -18.97
C GLU A 292 0.39 -0.17 -18.75
N VAL A 293 -0.40 0.14 -19.79
CA VAL A 293 -1.87 -0.03 -19.74
C VAL A 293 -2.25 -1.49 -19.48
N SER A 294 -1.57 -2.43 -20.13
CA SER A 294 -1.82 -3.87 -19.94
C SER A 294 -1.37 -4.34 -18.56
N ASP A 295 -0.30 -3.78 -18.01
CA ASP A 295 0.22 -4.10 -16.68
C ASP A 295 -0.75 -3.60 -15.58
N VAL A 296 -1.20 -2.34 -15.65
CA VAL A 296 -2.24 -1.81 -14.76
C VAL A 296 -3.52 -2.65 -14.85
N ALA A 297 -3.94 -3.01 -16.08
CA ALA A 297 -5.11 -3.86 -16.29
C ALA A 297 -4.94 -5.24 -15.62
N SER A 298 -3.75 -5.84 -15.71
CA SER A 298 -3.44 -7.13 -15.05
C SER A 298 -3.61 -7.05 -13.53
N ALA A 299 -3.07 -6.02 -12.88
CA ALA A 299 -3.26 -5.81 -11.45
C ALA A 299 -4.74 -5.64 -11.07
N ILE A 300 -5.53 -4.95 -11.90
CA ILE A 300 -6.97 -4.77 -11.68
C ILE A 300 -7.73 -6.10 -11.89
N TYR A 301 -7.37 -6.91 -12.89
CA TYR A 301 -7.93 -8.26 -13.07
C TYR A 301 -7.64 -9.18 -11.88
N GLU A 302 -6.49 -9.03 -11.24
CA GLU A 302 -6.14 -9.70 -9.98
C GLU A 302 -6.98 -9.19 -8.79
N ARG A 303 -7.75 -8.11 -8.98
CA ARG A 303 -8.62 -7.47 -7.98
C ARG A 303 -7.86 -7.02 -6.73
N VAL A 304 -6.73 -6.39 -6.94
CA VAL A 304 -5.97 -5.75 -5.85
C VAL A 304 -6.79 -4.64 -5.17
N ASP A 305 -6.50 -4.34 -3.93
CA ASP A 305 -7.16 -3.24 -3.24
C ASP A 305 -6.77 -1.90 -3.84
N ALA A 306 -5.48 -1.72 -4.14
CA ALA A 306 -4.99 -0.47 -4.70
C ALA A 306 -3.83 -0.67 -5.68
N VAL A 307 -3.65 0.32 -6.54
CA VAL A 307 -2.47 0.54 -7.38
C VAL A 307 -1.85 1.88 -7.01
N MET A 308 -0.51 1.99 -7.10
CA MET A 308 0.22 3.18 -6.64
C MET A 308 0.97 3.85 -7.78
N LEU A 309 0.92 5.18 -7.80
CA LEU A 309 1.76 6.07 -8.60
C LEU A 309 2.85 6.68 -7.71
N SER A 310 4.10 6.62 -8.17
CA SER A 310 5.28 7.12 -7.47
C SER A 310 5.75 8.44 -8.09
N ASP A 311 6.77 8.39 -8.92
CA ASP A 311 7.35 9.58 -9.57
C ASP A 311 6.37 10.25 -10.54
N GLU A 312 5.42 9.50 -11.08
CA GLU A 312 4.38 10.00 -11.98
C GLU A 312 3.60 11.18 -11.35
N THR A 313 3.35 11.11 -10.05
CA THR A 313 2.63 12.16 -9.30
C THR A 313 3.54 13.03 -8.45
N ALA A 314 4.69 12.49 -7.97
CA ALA A 314 5.61 13.22 -7.11
C ALA A 314 6.39 14.31 -7.86
N MET A 315 6.96 13.99 -9.04
CA MET A 315 7.83 14.89 -9.79
C MET A 315 7.60 14.86 -11.31
N GLY A 316 6.71 14.00 -11.81
CA GLY A 316 6.39 13.90 -13.23
C GLY A 316 5.78 15.18 -13.82
N ASP A 317 5.82 15.32 -15.13
CA ASP A 317 5.28 16.48 -15.84
C ASP A 317 3.74 16.39 -16.02
N PHE A 318 3.15 15.17 -15.85
CA PHE A 318 1.73 14.90 -16.09
C PHE A 318 1.02 14.20 -14.92
N PRO A 319 1.09 14.76 -13.67
CA PRO A 319 0.60 14.06 -12.48
C PRO A 319 -0.91 13.82 -12.47
N VAL A 320 -1.71 14.83 -12.80
CA VAL A 320 -3.18 14.71 -12.82
C VAL A 320 -3.63 13.72 -13.91
N GLN A 321 -3.04 13.82 -15.10
CA GLN A 321 -3.31 12.92 -16.22
C GLN A 321 -2.94 11.46 -15.90
N SER A 322 -1.91 11.25 -15.09
CA SER A 322 -1.51 9.90 -14.62
C SER A 322 -2.60 9.28 -13.74
N VAL A 323 -3.12 10.02 -12.77
CA VAL A 323 -4.24 9.58 -11.92
C VAL A 323 -5.50 9.36 -12.76
N GLU A 324 -5.86 10.29 -13.64
CA GLU A 324 -7.02 10.15 -14.56
C GLU A 324 -6.91 8.91 -15.44
N THR A 325 -5.72 8.66 -16.00
CA THR A 325 -5.47 7.50 -16.87
C THR A 325 -5.63 6.21 -16.10
N MET A 326 -5.02 6.10 -14.92
CA MET A 326 -5.18 4.94 -14.05
C MET A 326 -6.63 4.71 -13.64
N ALA A 327 -7.36 5.79 -13.30
CA ALA A 327 -8.78 5.71 -12.98
C ALA A 327 -9.66 5.30 -14.17
N ARG A 328 -9.31 5.71 -15.40
CA ARG A 328 -10.01 5.27 -16.62
C ARG A 328 -9.78 3.79 -16.89
N ILE A 329 -8.54 3.31 -16.78
CA ILE A 329 -8.22 1.89 -16.94
C ILE A 329 -9.01 1.07 -15.93
N ALA A 330 -9.01 1.47 -14.65
CA ALA A 330 -9.75 0.77 -13.60
C ALA A 330 -11.25 0.70 -13.90
N ARG A 331 -11.87 1.81 -14.28
CA ARG A 331 -13.31 1.85 -14.60
C ARG A 331 -13.66 0.99 -15.81
N GLU A 332 -12.79 0.96 -16.85
CA GLU A 332 -13.04 0.18 -18.06
C GLU A 332 -12.98 -1.32 -17.79
N ILE A 333 -11.96 -1.77 -17.08
CA ILE A 333 -11.81 -3.20 -16.72
C ILE A 333 -12.94 -3.66 -15.79
N GLU A 334 -13.27 -2.85 -14.78
CA GLU A 334 -14.28 -3.19 -13.77
C GLU A 334 -15.73 -3.13 -14.32
N ARG A 335 -15.95 -2.48 -15.47
CA ARG A 335 -17.26 -2.41 -16.14
C ARG A 335 -17.64 -3.73 -16.81
N ASP A 336 -16.67 -4.50 -17.26
CA ASP A 336 -16.92 -5.79 -17.90
C ASP A 336 -17.18 -6.89 -16.88
N GLU A 337 -18.39 -6.92 -16.33
CA GLU A 337 -18.80 -7.91 -15.34
C GLU A 337 -18.74 -9.36 -15.86
N THR A 338 -18.76 -9.57 -17.17
CA THR A 338 -18.80 -10.91 -17.80
C THR A 338 -17.43 -11.59 -17.74
N HIS A 339 -16.36 -10.82 -18.04
CA HIS A 339 -14.99 -11.33 -18.08
C HIS A 339 -14.22 -11.06 -16.80
N PHE A 340 -14.71 -10.13 -15.98
CA PHE A 340 -14.11 -9.81 -14.68
C PHE A 340 -14.47 -10.86 -13.61
N LYS A 341 -13.98 -12.08 -13.80
CA LYS A 341 -14.20 -13.19 -12.85
C LYS A 341 -13.26 -13.04 -11.64
N PRO A 342 -13.72 -13.44 -10.41
CA PRO A 342 -12.81 -13.52 -9.27
C PRO A 342 -11.69 -14.50 -9.58
N MET A 343 -10.46 -14.11 -9.28
CA MET A 343 -9.28 -14.97 -9.34
C MET A 343 -9.33 -16.06 -8.28
N ILE A 344 -10.00 -15.76 -7.17
CA ILE A 344 -10.13 -16.64 -6.00
C ILE A 344 -11.60 -16.91 -5.74
N ASP A 345 -11.94 -18.18 -5.46
CA ASP A 345 -13.26 -18.52 -4.95
C ASP A 345 -13.46 -17.89 -3.56
N MET A 346 -14.66 -17.36 -3.31
CA MET A 346 -15.03 -16.82 -2.01
C MET A 346 -14.85 -17.85 -0.86
N ASP A 347 -14.91 -19.13 -1.17
CA ASP A 347 -14.76 -20.19 -0.15
C ASP A 347 -13.29 -20.38 0.27
N MET A 348 -12.33 -19.87 -0.51
CA MET A 348 -10.90 -19.84 -0.14
C MET A 348 -10.57 -18.73 0.87
N VAL A 349 -11.40 -17.67 0.94
CA VAL A 349 -11.19 -16.59 1.93
C VAL A 349 -11.51 -17.12 3.32
N SER A 350 -10.52 -17.05 4.20
CA SER A 350 -10.64 -17.55 5.58
C SER A 350 -11.76 -16.85 6.34
N VAL A 351 -12.65 -17.61 6.95
CA VAL A 351 -13.69 -17.10 7.85
C VAL A 351 -13.39 -17.39 9.33
N ASN A 352 -12.46 -18.30 9.63
CA ASN A 352 -11.90 -18.60 10.96
C ASN A 352 -12.93 -18.61 12.11
N HIS A 353 -14.12 -19.19 11.90
CA HIS A 353 -15.24 -19.18 12.85
C HIS A 353 -15.73 -17.78 13.28
N GLU A 354 -15.29 -16.72 12.61
CA GLU A 354 -15.72 -15.36 12.90
C GLU A 354 -17.12 -15.07 12.31
N ILE A 355 -18.06 -14.72 13.15
CA ILE A 355 -19.44 -14.37 12.75
C ILE A 355 -19.43 -13.27 11.70
N THR A 356 -18.66 -12.19 11.92
CA THR A 356 -18.54 -11.06 10.98
C THR A 356 -18.06 -11.52 9.59
N ALA A 357 -17.09 -12.42 9.52
CA ALA A 357 -16.59 -12.94 8.24
C ALA A 357 -17.63 -13.81 7.53
N GLN A 358 -18.37 -14.65 8.26
CA GLN A 358 -19.46 -15.46 7.71
C GLN A 358 -20.60 -14.60 7.15
N LEU A 359 -21.01 -13.55 7.88
CA LEU A 359 -22.05 -12.64 7.44
C LEU A 359 -21.61 -11.82 6.24
N ALA A 360 -20.36 -11.32 6.22
CA ALA A 360 -19.79 -10.64 5.08
C ALA A 360 -19.78 -11.52 3.82
N ARG A 361 -19.35 -12.78 3.93
CA ARG A 361 -19.42 -13.77 2.85
C ARG A 361 -20.86 -13.98 2.36
N SER A 362 -21.81 -14.13 3.28
CA SER A 362 -23.23 -14.34 2.96
C SER A 362 -23.81 -13.14 2.21
N ALA A 363 -23.52 -11.91 2.63
CA ALA A 363 -23.97 -10.68 1.98
C ALA A 363 -23.40 -10.56 0.55
N VAL A 364 -22.10 -10.84 0.37
CA VAL A 364 -21.45 -10.81 -0.96
C VAL A 364 -22.01 -11.91 -1.86
N ARG A 365 -22.22 -13.14 -1.35
CA ARG A 365 -22.84 -14.24 -2.10
C ARG A 365 -24.27 -13.91 -2.52
N ALA A 366 -25.06 -13.33 -1.63
CA ALA A 366 -26.42 -12.86 -1.94
C ALA A 366 -26.37 -11.79 -3.05
N SER A 367 -25.44 -10.85 -3.00
CA SER A 367 -25.27 -9.79 -4.01
C SER A 367 -24.85 -10.31 -5.39
N THR A 368 -24.36 -11.55 -5.48
CA THR A 368 -24.04 -12.21 -6.74
C THR A 368 -25.27 -12.88 -7.36
N ASN A 369 -26.17 -13.41 -6.53
CA ASN A 369 -27.32 -14.20 -6.96
C ASN A 369 -28.61 -13.40 -7.07
N LEU A 370 -28.72 -12.25 -6.39
CA LEU A 370 -29.87 -11.38 -6.40
C LEU A 370 -29.51 -10.03 -7.07
N PRO A 371 -30.49 -9.31 -7.62
CA PRO A 371 -30.27 -7.99 -8.25
C PRO A 371 -30.02 -6.88 -7.20
N ILE A 372 -29.17 -7.16 -6.21
CA ILE A 372 -28.77 -6.19 -5.19
C ILE A 372 -27.99 -5.08 -5.86
N LYS A 373 -28.33 -3.83 -5.59
CA LYS A 373 -27.68 -2.64 -6.14
C LYS A 373 -26.48 -2.21 -5.30
N TYR A 374 -26.63 -2.19 -3.97
CA TYR A 374 -25.58 -1.83 -3.01
C TYR A 374 -25.58 -2.77 -1.81
N VAL A 375 -24.39 -2.93 -1.21
CA VAL A 375 -24.23 -3.49 0.12
C VAL A 375 -23.98 -2.31 1.07
N VAL A 376 -24.77 -2.18 2.12
CA VAL A 376 -24.64 -1.12 3.13
C VAL A 376 -24.27 -1.72 4.47
N LEU A 377 -23.34 -1.09 5.16
CA LEU A 377 -22.95 -1.48 6.52
C LEU A 377 -22.69 -0.26 7.40
N ASP A 378 -22.74 -0.47 8.70
CA ASP A 378 -22.15 0.42 9.68
C ASP A 378 -20.89 -0.18 10.29
N THR A 379 -19.96 0.68 10.71
CA THR A 379 -18.70 0.21 11.31
C THR A 379 -18.04 1.26 12.20
N LYS A 380 -17.55 0.80 13.35
CA LYS A 380 -16.75 1.63 14.26
C LYS A 380 -15.26 1.57 13.94
N THR A 381 -14.77 0.40 13.55
CA THR A 381 -13.32 0.12 13.36
C THR A 381 -12.91 -0.16 11.93
N GLY A 382 -13.86 -0.24 10.99
CA GLY A 382 -13.61 -0.63 9.60
C GLY A 382 -13.53 -2.15 9.36
N ARG A 383 -13.55 -3.02 10.40
CA ARG A 383 -13.36 -4.47 10.24
C ARG A 383 -14.36 -5.11 9.29
N THR A 384 -15.64 -4.84 9.46
CA THR A 384 -16.72 -5.40 8.61
C THR A 384 -16.56 -4.98 7.15
N GLY A 385 -16.24 -3.71 6.90
CA GLY A 385 -16.00 -3.17 5.55
C GLY A 385 -14.81 -3.84 4.88
N ARG A 386 -13.70 -4.03 5.59
CA ARG A 386 -12.52 -4.76 5.09
C ARG A 386 -12.84 -6.23 4.77
N TYR A 387 -13.65 -6.90 5.58
CA TYR A 387 -14.04 -8.28 5.30
C TYR A 387 -14.94 -8.37 4.08
N LEU A 388 -15.90 -7.47 3.90
CA LEU A 388 -16.70 -7.38 2.68
C LEU A 388 -15.81 -7.14 1.44
N ALA A 389 -14.83 -6.26 1.55
CA ALA A 389 -13.85 -6.00 0.49
C ALA A 389 -13.07 -7.27 0.11
N ALA A 390 -12.65 -8.09 1.09
CA ALA A 390 -11.87 -9.29 0.86
C ALA A 390 -12.61 -10.35 0.01
N PHE A 391 -13.93 -10.43 0.11
CA PHE A 391 -14.74 -11.33 -0.73
C PHE A 391 -14.90 -10.85 -2.18
N ARG A 392 -14.30 -9.70 -2.54
CA ARG A 392 -14.22 -9.16 -3.92
C ARG A 392 -15.56 -9.14 -4.65
N GLY A 393 -16.63 -8.72 -3.95
CA GLY A 393 -17.97 -8.64 -4.48
C GLY A 393 -18.08 -7.69 -5.68
N ARG A 394 -19.11 -7.92 -6.52
CA ARG A 394 -19.39 -7.08 -7.69
C ARG A 394 -20.03 -5.73 -7.33
N LYS A 395 -20.69 -5.66 -6.18
CA LYS A 395 -21.44 -4.47 -5.78
C LYS A 395 -20.60 -3.55 -4.92
N THR A 396 -20.86 -2.25 -5.02
CA THR A 396 -20.22 -1.26 -4.17
C THR A 396 -20.69 -1.44 -2.73
N VAL A 397 -19.76 -1.35 -1.81
CA VAL A 397 -20.00 -1.43 -0.36
C VAL A 397 -20.02 -0.01 0.19
N MET A 398 -21.17 0.44 0.72
CA MET A 398 -21.32 1.72 1.41
C MET A 398 -21.08 1.51 2.90
N ALA A 399 -19.98 2.06 3.42
CA ALA A 399 -19.62 1.90 4.83
C ALA A 399 -19.86 3.19 5.61
N VAL A 400 -20.88 3.21 6.45
CA VAL A 400 -21.12 4.30 7.40
C VAL A 400 -20.17 4.16 8.58
N CYS A 401 -19.25 5.10 8.71
CA CYS A 401 -18.19 5.11 9.72
C CYS A 401 -18.52 6.13 10.81
N TYR A 402 -18.32 5.74 12.07
CA TYR A 402 -18.55 6.62 13.23
C TYR A 402 -17.30 7.37 13.68
N GLN A 403 -16.16 7.01 13.12
CA GLN A 403 -14.86 7.64 13.40
C GLN A 403 -14.16 7.98 12.09
N LEU A 404 -13.54 9.15 12.04
CA LEU A 404 -12.79 9.63 10.88
C LEU A 404 -11.64 8.65 10.51
N HIS A 405 -10.94 8.12 11.51
CA HIS A 405 -9.90 7.11 11.29
C HIS A 405 -10.46 5.85 10.61
N ALA A 406 -11.63 5.35 11.01
CA ALA A 406 -12.27 4.20 10.35
C ALA A 406 -12.65 4.51 8.89
N GLN A 407 -13.12 5.73 8.60
CA GLN A 407 -13.38 6.19 7.24
C GLN A 407 -12.10 6.19 6.41
N ARG A 408 -11.02 6.77 6.93
CA ARG A 408 -9.73 6.88 6.23
C ARG A 408 -9.13 5.51 5.93
N ILE A 409 -9.04 4.61 6.90
CA ILE A 409 -8.46 3.28 6.67
C ILE A 409 -9.27 2.45 5.66
N LEU A 410 -10.60 2.61 5.61
CA LEU A 410 -11.44 1.92 4.64
C LEU A 410 -11.33 2.49 3.23
N ALA A 411 -10.84 3.71 3.05
CA ALA A 411 -10.59 4.29 1.74
C ALA A 411 -9.55 3.49 0.93
N LEU A 412 -8.71 2.68 1.57
CA LEU A 412 -7.78 1.75 0.92
C LEU A 412 -8.43 0.42 0.50
N SER A 413 -9.66 0.10 0.94
CA SER A 413 -10.28 -1.21 0.73
C SER A 413 -11.01 -1.30 -0.61
N TYR A 414 -10.85 -2.42 -1.33
CA TYR A 414 -11.48 -2.68 -2.62
C TYR A 414 -13.00 -2.52 -2.61
N GLY A 415 -13.53 -1.67 -3.48
CA GLY A 415 -14.96 -1.49 -3.68
C GLY A 415 -15.73 -0.85 -2.52
N VAL A 416 -15.05 -0.43 -1.45
CA VAL A 416 -15.66 0.25 -0.30
C VAL A 416 -15.70 1.76 -0.54
N VAL A 417 -16.85 2.37 -0.24
CA VAL A 417 -17.05 3.83 -0.20
C VAL A 417 -17.39 4.19 1.24
N PRO A 418 -16.42 4.68 2.01
CA PRO A 418 -16.65 5.05 3.39
C PRO A 418 -17.25 6.44 3.48
N ILE A 419 -18.28 6.61 4.32
CA ILE A 419 -18.91 7.89 4.65
C ILE A 419 -18.86 8.10 6.16
N LEU A 420 -18.55 9.33 6.60
CA LEU A 420 -18.51 9.67 8.01
C LEU A 420 -19.89 10.09 8.51
N ARG A 421 -20.25 9.60 9.68
CA ARG A 421 -21.40 10.04 10.45
C ARG A 421 -20.95 10.72 11.74
N ASN A 422 -21.25 11.99 11.90
CA ASN A 422 -20.82 12.82 13.04
C ASN A 422 -21.74 12.74 14.28
N GLN A 423 -22.63 11.74 14.38
CA GLN A 423 -23.57 11.65 15.50
C GLN A 423 -23.22 10.51 16.44
N GLU A 424 -23.48 10.68 17.76
CA GLU A 424 -23.36 9.63 18.74
C GLU A 424 -24.26 8.43 18.40
N LEU A 425 -23.76 7.24 18.74
CA LEU A 425 -24.37 5.93 18.48
C LEU A 425 -25.70 5.73 19.26
N SER A 426 -26.72 6.53 19.01
CA SER A 426 -27.96 6.43 19.78
C SER A 426 -28.99 5.47 19.18
N ASP A 427 -28.84 5.07 17.90
CA ASP A 427 -29.87 4.26 17.25
C ASP A 427 -29.30 3.30 16.18
N ARG A 428 -29.80 2.07 16.23
CA ARG A 428 -29.42 0.92 15.40
C ARG A 428 -29.74 1.08 13.91
N TYR A 429 -30.65 1.97 13.56
CA TYR A 429 -31.16 2.09 12.20
C TYR A 429 -30.79 3.42 11.52
N HIS A 430 -30.34 4.41 12.26
CA HIS A 430 -30.03 5.74 11.70
C HIS A 430 -28.91 5.72 10.64
N PHE A 431 -27.98 4.75 10.68
CA PHE A 431 -26.97 4.63 9.63
C PHE A 431 -27.55 4.39 8.23
N LEU A 432 -28.76 3.80 8.16
CA LEU A 432 -29.46 3.60 6.89
C LEU A 432 -29.99 4.91 6.31
N VAL A 433 -30.39 5.85 7.15
CA VAL A 433 -30.80 7.19 6.71
C VAL A 433 -29.62 7.88 6.02
N ASP A 434 -28.46 7.93 6.69
CA ASP A 434 -27.26 8.56 6.15
C ASP A 434 -26.80 7.91 4.84
N ALA A 435 -26.84 6.57 4.78
CA ALA A 435 -26.49 5.83 3.58
C ALA A 435 -27.45 6.11 2.41
N LEU A 436 -28.75 6.17 2.68
CA LEU A 436 -29.76 6.48 1.66
C LEU A 436 -29.64 7.92 1.16
N GLU A 437 -29.47 8.91 2.06
CA GLU A 437 -29.25 10.30 1.70
C GLU A 437 -28.02 10.46 0.80
N PHE A 438 -26.91 9.84 1.16
CA PHE A 438 -25.71 9.84 0.33
C PHE A 438 -25.94 9.21 -1.05
N LEU A 439 -26.64 8.08 -1.09
CA LEU A 439 -26.93 7.39 -2.36
C LEU A 439 -27.94 8.20 -3.22
N ASP A 440 -28.90 8.88 -2.63
CA ASP A 440 -29.85 9.73 -3.36
C ASP A 440 -29.16 10.96 -3.96
N GLN A 441 -28.23 11.59 -3.23
CA GLN A 441 -27.46 12.74 -3.73
C GLN A 441 -26.54 12.38 -4.90
N TYR A 442 -25.85 11.27 -4.82
CA TYR A 442 -24.81 10.90 -5.78
C TYR A 442 -25.22 9.81 -6.77
N ARG A 443 -26.33 9.08 -6.49
CA ARG A 443 -26.79 7.95 -7.30
C ARG A 443 -28.30 7.79 -7.12
N LYS A 444 -29.01 7.87 -8.23
CA LYS A 444 -30.46 7.61 -8.20
C LYS A 444 -30.76 6.22 -7.65
N LEU A 445 -31.51 6.16 -6.57
CA LEU A 445 -32.12 4.97 -6.00
C LEU A 445 -33.59 4.94 -6.38
N ASP A 446 -34.01 3.81 -6.95
CA ASP A 446 -35.43 3.54 -7.20
C ASP A 446 -35.99 2.73 -6.02
N ASP A 447 -37.26 2.96 -5.66
CA ASP A 447 -37.92 2.29 -4.54
C ASP A 447 -37.92 0.75 -4.65
N GLY A 448 -37.89 0.22 -5.88
CA GLY A 448 -37.79 -1.21 -6.15
C GLY A 448 -36.38 -1.79 -6.06
N ASP A 449 -35.33 -0.96 -5.95
CA ASP A 449 -33.95 -1.45 -5.84
C ASP A 449 -33.75 -2.28 -4.56
N LEU A 450 -33.04 -3.41 -4.68
CA LEU A 450 -32.65 -4.24 -3.53
C LEU A 450 -31.33 -3.78 -2.95
N MET A 451 -31.24 -3.78 -1.63
CA MET A 451 -30.04 -3.54 -0.85
C MET A 451 -29.77 -4.71 0.10
N ALA A 452 -28.50 -5.04 0.31
CA ALA A 452 -28.08 -5.91 1.39
C ALA A 452 -27.52 -5.04 2.53
N ILE A 453 -28.05 -5.22 3.72
CA ILE A 453 -27.70 -4.46 4.93
C ILE A 453 -26.93 -5.40 5.85
N VAL A 454 -25.73 -5.02 6.24
CA VAL A 454 -24.89 -5.76 7.19
C VAL A 454 -24.75 -4.90 8.44
N GLY A 455 -25.44 -5.29 9.50
CA GLY A 455 -25.42 -4.56 10.75
C GLY A 455 -24.99 -5.42 11.93
N GLY A 456 -24.69 -4.78 13.07
CA GLY A 456 -24.21 -5.45 14.25
C GLY A 456 -24.79 -4.92 15.56
N SER A 457 -24.43 -5.61 16.64
CA SER A 457 -24.67 -5.15 18.01
C SER A 457 -23.62 -4.14 18.40
N PHE A 458 -24.03 -3.03 19.02
CA PHE A 458 -23.13 -2.09 19.63
C PHE A 458 -22.58 -2.69 20.95
N GLY A 459 -21.25 -2.84 21.07
CA GLY A 459 -20.60 -3.36 22.27
C GLY A 459 -19.10 -3.43 22.07
N PRO A 460 -18.30 -3.67 23.16
CA PRO A 460 -16.84 -3.73 23.06
C PRO A 460 -16.34 -4.83 22.10
N ASP A 461 -17.09 -5.91 21.96
CA ASP A 461 -16.81 -7.02 21.04
C ASP A 461 -17.58 -6.90 19.72
N GLY A 462 -18.18 -5.75 19.45
CA GLY A 462 -19.10 -5.48 18.36
C GLY A 462 -18.54 -5.84 16.98
N GLY A 463 -19.32 -6.64 16.26
CA GLY A 463 -19.12 -7.01 14.87
C GLY A 463 -20.48 -7.15 14.21
N ALA A 464 -20.51 -7.54 12.93
CA ALA A 464 -21.77 -7.86 12.27
C ALA A 464 -22.48 -9.02 12.98
N SER A 465 -23.76 -8.88 13.22
CA SER A 465 -24.62 -9.87 13.86
C SER A 465 -25.80 -10.31 12.97
N TYR A 466 -26.09 -9.57 11.89
CA TYR A 466 -27.15 -9.93 10.94
C TYR A 466 -26.83 -9.44 9.51
N VAL A 467 -27.52 -10.04 8.55
CA VAL A 467 -27.64 -9.58 7.16
C VAL A 467 -29.12 -9.52 6.85
N GLU A 468 -29.56 -8.38 6.35
CA GLU A 468 -30.93 -8.13 5.88
C GLU A 468 -30.91 -7.82 4.38
N ILE A 469 -31.88 -8.31 3.62
CA ILE A 469 -32.09 -7.96 2.22
C ILE A 469 -33.46 -7.36 2.08
N ALA A 470 -33.53 -6.10 1.68
CA ALA A 470 -34.79 -5.37 1.56
C ALA A 470 -34.77 -4.44 0.35
N ASN A 471 -35.94 -4.06 -0.16
CA ASN A 471 -36.05 -2.99 -1.15
C ASN A 471 -35.97 -1.61 -0.48
N VAL A 472 -35.61 -0.62 -1.26
CA VAL A 472 -35.41 0.76 -0.79
C VAL A 472 -36.71 1.33 -0.19
N GLN A 473 -37.85 1.03 -0.80
CA GLN A 473 -39.17 1.48 -0.29
C GLN A 473 -39.42 1.00 1.15
N ASN A 474 -39.19 -0.27 1.43
CA ASN A 474 -39.40 -0.83 2.77
C ASN A 474 -38.41 -0.23 3.80
N ILE A 475 -37.18 0.05 3.38
CA ILE A 475 -36.19 0.71 4.24
C ILE A 475 -36.62 2.15 4.55
N ARG A 476 -37.06 2.92 3.54
CA ARG A 476 -37.54 4.30 3.74
C ARG A 476 -38.74 4.33 4.68
N LYS A 477 -39.76 3.50 4.44
CA LYS A 477 -40.95 3.42 5.29
C LYS A 477 -40.59 3.11 6.74
N ARG A 478 -39.71 2.15 6.99
CA ARG A 478 -39.23 1.82 8.34
C ARG A 478 -38.49 3.01 8.97
N ASN A 479 -37.64 3.72 8.22
CA ASN A 479 -36.92 4.89 8.72
C ASN A 479 -37.88 6.00 9.11
N GLU A 480 -38.96 6.27 8.33
CA GLU A 480 -40.01 7.24 8.67
C GLU A 480 -40.72 6.87 9.97
N GLU A 481 -41.05 5.60 10.17
CA GLU A 481 -41.68 5.08 11.40
C GLU A 481 -40.79 5.28 12.62
N ILE A 482 -39.47 5.03 12.49
CA ILE A 482 -38.48 5.22 13.56
C ILE A 482 -38.34 6.71 13.92
N VAL A 483 -38.17 7.57 12.92
CA VAL A 483 -38.07 9.03 13.13
C VAL A 483 -39.34 9.57 13.80
N ALA A 484 -40.53 9.10 13.42
CA ALA A 484 -41.79 9.49 14.03
C ALA A 484 -41.89 9.09 15.51
N GLN A 485 -41.35 7.89 15.87
CA GLN A 485 -41.34 7.41 17.25
C GLN A 485 -40.36 8.18 18.17
N HIS A 486 -39.31 8.77 17.64
CA HIS A 486 -38.30 9.52 18.42
C HIS A 486 -38.62 11.03 18.53
N ASN A 487 -39.58 11.54 17.74
CA ASN A 487 -40.04 12.92 17.80
C ASN A 487 -41.31 13.08 18.69
N CYS A 488 -41.77 12.02 19.29
CA CYS A 488 -42.80 12.00 20.33
C CYS A 488 -42.17 11.74 21.71
#